data_8ba9fc51e39255c0f24b2e1abdaa0f9f
#
_entry.id   8ba9fc51e39255c0f24b2e1abdaa0f9f
#
_cell.length_a   1.000
_cell.length_b   1.000
_cell.length_c   1.000
_cell.angle_alpha   90.00
_cell.angle_beta   90.00
_cell.angle_gamma   90.00
#
_symmetry.space_group_name_H-M   'P 1'
#
loop_
_entity.id
_entity.type
_entity.pdbx_description
1 polymer ?
#
loop_
_entity_poly.entity_id
_entity_poly.type
_entity_poly.pdbx_seq_one_letter_code
_entity_poly.pdbx_strand_id
1 'polypeptide(L)'
;MAIPDGTKFHGVAPFVETKNKGSQQANAMRDAYTIEEIGSKVEFGNTAILEPEFITATPGGSLVITTTKNIIDLTWSGGAGVFDLILPSAADIPYRFLRIVNDSTVVASDKVHVVAPVGETIDGAAFYVINKAYNGCAVWSDGSNWIVIQAKSN
;
A
#
# COMPACT_ATOMS: atom_id res chain seq x y z
N MET A 1 35.16 -16.86 -31.00
CA MET A 1 35.51 -17.64 -29.79
C MET A 1 34.22 -18.26 -29.26
N ALA A 2 34.13 -19.56 -29.19
CA ALA A 2 32.97 -20.22 -28.65
C ALA A 2 33.05 -20.17 -27.09
N ILE A 3 31.98 -19.75 -26.43
CA ILE A 3 31.90 -19.81 -24.99
C ILE A 3 31.66 -21.27 -24.62
N PRO A 4 32.42 -21.85 -23.68
CA PRO A 4 32.24 -23.22 -23.27
C PRO A 4 30.80 -23.46 -22.77
N ASP A 5 30.26 -24.61 -23.13
CA ASP A 5 28.95 -25.03 -22.67
C ASP A 5 28.96 -25.12 -21.11
N GLY A 6 27.98 -24.54 -20.49
CA GLY A 6 27.90 -24.48 -19.05
C GLY A 6 28.57 -23.29 -18.36
N THR A 7 29.11 -22.34 -19.11
CA THR A 7 29.61 -21.10 -18.54
C THR A 7 28.45 -20.27 -17.99
N LYS A 8 28.38 -20.17 -16.69
CA LYS A 8 27.39 -19.30 -16.02
C LYS A 8 28.04 -17.99 -15.66
N PHE A 9 27.44 -16.90 -16.07
CA PHE A 9 27.82 -15.57 -15.64
C PHE A 9 27.09 -15.25 -14.36
N HIS A 10 27.81 -15.12 -13.25
CA HIS A 10 27.25 -14.71 -11.97
C HIS A 10 26.65 -13.30 -12.09
N GLY A 11 25.38 -13.17 -11.74
CA GLY A 11 24.66 -11.91 -11.79
C GLY A 11 24.16 -11.47 -13.16
N VAL A 12 24.38 -12.27 -14.19
CA VAL A 12 23.83 -12.03 -15.53
C VAL A 12 23.23 -13.33 -16.01
N ALA A 13 22.01 -13.30 -16.44
CA ALA A 13 21.38 -14.46 -17.00
C ALA A 13 22.21 -15.02 -18.18
N PRO A 14 22.17 -16.31 -18.42
CA PRO A 14 23.01 -17.03 -19.39
C PRO A 14 22.61 -16.74 -20.84
N PHE A 15 22.34 -15.48 -21.16
CA PHE A 15 21.92 -15.07 -22.49
C PHE A 15 23.00 -15.27 -23.54
N VAL A 16 24.22 -15.43 -23.09
CA VAL A 16 25.39 -15.46 -23.95
C VAL A 16 25.49 -16.77 -24.74
N GLU A 17 24.89 -17.82 -24.24
CA GLU A 17 25.01 -19.16 -24.83
C GLU A 17 23.88 -19.54 -25.76
N THR A 18 23.03 -18.61 -26.04
CA THR A 18 21.78 -18.96 -26.65
C THR A 18 21.86 -18.94 -28.18
N LYS A 19 21.54 -20.06 -28.80
CA LYS A 19 21.43 -20.19 -30.24
C LYS A 19 20.28 -19.37 -30.82
N ASN A 20 19.31 -19.06 -29.98
CA ASN A 20 18.10 -18.32 -30.32
C ASN A 20 18.11 -16.96 -29.64
N LYS A 21 18.99 -16.12 -30.07
CA LYS A 21 19.47 -14.94 -29.37
C LYS A 21 18.39 -13.95 -28.88
N GLY A 22 17.37 -13.70 -29.65
CA GLY A 22 16.40 -12.67 -29.34
C GLY A 22 15.46 -13.04 -28.19
N SER A 23 14.76 -14.16 -28.33
CA SER A 23 13.76 -14.57 -27.32
C SER A 23 14.40 -15.10 -26.05
N GLN A 24 15.58 -15.71 -26.16
CA GLN A 24 16.28 -16.24 -25.00
C GLN A 24 16.98 -15.16 -24.19
N GLN A 25 17.51 -14.14 -24.84
CA GLN A 25 18.01 -12.96 -24.13
C GLN A 25 16.90 -12.23 -23.38
N ALA A 26 15.74 -12.05 -24.00
CA ALA A 26 14.60 -11.42 -23.34
C ALA A 26 14.11 -12.23 -22.16
N ASN A 27 14.07 -13.56 -22.28
CA ASN A 27 13.71 -14.43 -21.17
C ASN A 27 14.77 -14.41 -20.05
N ALA A 28 16.04 -14.48 -20.41
CA ALA A 28 17.13 -14.44 -19.46
C ALA A 28 17.20 -13.09 -18.72
N MET A 29 16.96 -11.99 -19.40
CA MET A 29 16.84 -10.68 -18.76
C MET A 29 15.63 -10.61 -17.83
N ARG A 30 14.51 -11.14 -18.28
CA ARG A 30 13.30 -11.22 -17.44
C ARG A 30 13.55 -12.08 -16.19
N ASP A 31 14.22 -13.22 -16.34
CA ASP A 31 14.55 -14.11 -15.25
C ASP A 31 15.62 -13.50 -14.31
N ALA A 32 16.56 -12.72 -14.84
CA ALA A 32 17.53 -11.97 -14.04
C ALA A 32 16.89 -10.84 -13.23
N TYR A 33 15.77 -10.33 -13.72
CA TYR A 33 14.94 -9.35 -13.00
C TYR A 33 13.80 -9.99 -12.23
N THR A 34 13.59 -11.29 -12.32
CA THR A 34 12.69 -12.03 -11.44
C THR A 34 13.47 -12.30 -10.15
N ILE A 35 13.20 -11.56 -9.22
CA ILE A 35 13.96 -11.17 -8.07
C ILE A 35 13.89 -12.17 -6.94
N GLU A 36 14.24 -13.37 -7.17
CA GLU A 36 14.74 -14.21 -6.08
C GLU A 36 16.11 -13.73 -5.57
N GLU A 37 16.87 -13.01 -6.38
CA GLU A 37 18.21 -12.52 -6.03
C GLU A 37 18.23 -11.22 -5.20
N ILE A 38 17.15 -10.46 -5.14
CA ILE A 38 17.08 -9.19 -4.40
C ILE A 38 16.18 -9.31 -3.15
N GLY A 39 15.71 -10.51 -2.83
CA GLY A 39 14.90 -10.74 -1.63
C GLY A 39 13.50 -10.12 -1.65
N SER A 40 13.08 -9.58 -2.78
CA SER A 40 11.75 -9.05 -2.99
C SER A 40 11.27 -9.36 -4.40
N LYS A 41 10.09 -9.90 -4.49
CA LYS A 41 9.46 -10.24 -5.77
C LYS A 41 9.02 -8.96 -6.47
N VAL A 42 9.76 -8.50 -7.47
CA VAL A 42 9.29 -7.51 -8.43
C VAL A 42 8.77 -8.26 -9.64
N GLU A 43 7.49 -8.29 -9.82
CA GLU A 43 6.88 -8.83 -11.03
C GLU A 43 6.88 -7.74 -12.12
N PHE A 44 7.86 -7.79 -13.02
CA PHE A 44 7.81 -6.99 -14.24
C PHE A 44 6.87 -7.67 -15.23
N GLY A 45 5.78 -7.03 -15.53
CA GLY A 45 4.82 -7.49 -16.53
C GLY A 45 3.44 -7.84 -15.98
N ASN A 46 3.28 -7.97 -14.66
CA ASN A 46 1.98 -7.84 -14.04
C ASN A 46 1.85 -6.43 -13.48
N THR A 47 0.82 -5.72 -13.88
CA THR A 47 0.40 -4.52 -13.18
C THR A 47 0.24 -4.90 -11.72
N ALA A 48 1.01 -4.27 -10.83
CA ALA A 48 0.80 -4.47 -9.41
C ALA A 48 -0.63 -4.04 -9.08
N ILE A 49 -1.50 -5.01 -8.94
CA ILE A 49 -2.87 -4.75 -8.52
C ILE A 49 -2.79 -4.45 -7.04
N LEU A 50 -2.96 -3.17 -6.71
CA LEU A 50 -3.11 -2.75 -5.33
C LEU A 50 -4.55 -3.08 -4.90
N GLU A 51 -4.75 -4.28 -4.42
CA GLU A 51 -6.05 -4.69 -3.89
C GLU A 51 -6.36 -3.90 -2.61
N PRO A 52 -7.51 -3.21 -2.54
CA PRO A 52 -7.92 -2.54 -1.32
C PRO A 52 -8.41 -3.52 -0.25
N GLU A 53 -8.39 -3.07 1.00
CA GLU A 53 -9.19 -3.62 2.07
C GLU A 53 -10.54 -2.88 2.07
N PHE A 54 -11.63 -3.61 1.92
CA PHE A 54 -12.99 -3.04 1.95
C PHE A 54 -13.54 -3.07 3.37
N ILE A 55 -13.94 -1.91 3.87
CA ILE A 55 -14.46 -1.76 5.23
C ILE A 55 -15.81 -1.05 5.18
N THR A 56 -16.82 -1.63 5.82
CA THR A 56 -18.09 -0.95 6.07
C THR A 56 -18.02 -0.18 7.38
N ALA A 57 -18.00 1.14 7.28
CA ALA A 57 -18.02 2.04 8.41
C ALA A 57 -19.47 2.27 8.91
N THR A 58 -19.73 2.03 10.17
CA THR A 58 -21.05 2.23 10.79
C THR A 58 -20.95 3.19 11.99
N PRO A 59 -22.01 3.98 12.27
CA PRO A 59 -22.01 4.90 13.39
C PRO A 59 -21.72 4.19 14.73
N GLY A 60 -20.80 4.76 15.52
CA GLY A 60 -20.36 4.20 16.80
C GLY A 60 -19.46 2.98 16.71
N GLY A 61 -19.10 2.56 15.48
CA GLY A 61 -18.17 1.46 15.28
C GLY A 61 -16.71 1.90 15.35
N SER A 62 -15.83 0.92 15.49
CA SER A 62 -14.38 1.10 15.38
C SER A 62 -13.72 -0.12 14.78
N LEU A 63 -12.60 0.08 14.09
CA LEU A 63 -11.78 -0.99 13.53
C LEU A 63 -10.31 -0.62 13.62
N VAL A 64 -9.50 -1.56 14.09
CA VAL A 64 -8.03 -1.46 14.01
C VAL A 64 -7.57 -2.04 12.68
N ILE A 65 -6.79 -1.28 11.91
CA ILE A 65 -6.18 -1.77 10.68
C ILE A 65 -5.11 -2.81 11.03
N THR A 66 -5.34 -4.05 10.63
CA THR A 66 -4.39 -5.16 10.79
C THR A 66 -3.87 -5.70 9.46
N THR A 67 -4.46 -5.22 8.36
CA THR A 67 -4.11 -5.66 7.02
C THR A 67 -2.72 -5.22 6.59
N THR A 68 -2.11 -5.99 5.71
CA THR A 68 -0.88 -5.61 4.99
C THR A 68 -1.15 -4.77 3.75
N LYS A 69 -2.41 -4.58 3.38
CA LYS A 69 -2.82 -3.79 2.21
C LYS A 69 -2.60 -2.30 2.45
N ASN A 70 -2.24 -1.59 1.41
CA ASN A 70 -1.91 -0.16 1.48
C ASN A 70 -3.07 0.75 1.07
N ILE A 71 -4.17 0.18 0.61
CA ILE A 71 -5.39 0.90 0.27
C ILE A 71 -6.51 0.39 1.17
N ILE A 72 -7.17 1.32 1.84
CA ILE A 72 -8.37 1.07 2.65
C ILE A 72 -9.51 1.80 1.94
N ASP A 73 -10.51 1.05 1.57
CA ASP A 73 -11.72 1.57 0.91
C ASP A 73 -12.90 1.46 1.88
N LEU A 74 -13.44 2.60 2.25
CA LEU A 74 -14.49 2.73 3.25
C LEU A 74 -15.82 3.01 2.57
N THR A 75 -16.82 2.20 2.87
CA THR A 75 -18.21 2.45 2.53
C THR A 75 -18.99 2.79 3.80
N TRP A 76 -19.65 3.95 3.85
CA TRP A 76 -20.48 4.32 5.00
C TRP A 76 -21.84 3.61 4.93
N SER A 77 -22.26 3.04 6.05
CA SER A 77 -23.57 2.38 6.16
C SER A 77 -24.26 2.76 7.48
N GLY A 78 -25.38 3.41 7.37
CA GLY A 78 -26.20 3.80 8.51
C GLY A 78 -26.50 5.29 8.57
N GLY A 79 -26.98 5.75 9.74
CA GLY A 79 -27.31 7.15 10.00
C GLY A 79 -26.10 8.00 10.38
N ALA A 80 -26.37 9.18 10.94
CA ALA A 80 -25.34 10.11 11.41
C ALA A 80 -24.52 9.53 12.57
N GLY A 81 -23.20 9.78 12.57
CA GLY A 81 -22.33 9.37 13.66
C GLY A 81 -20.85 9.41 13.33
N VAL A 82 -20.07 8.73 14.14
CA VAL A 82 -18.62 8.62 14.00
C VAL A 82 -18.22 7.16 13.89
N PHE A 83 -17.28 6.88 13.02
CA PHE A 83 -16.57 5.60 12.94
C PHE A 83 -15.08 5.84 13.15
N ASP A 84 -14.46 5.09 14.05
CA ASP A 84 -13.03 5.19 14.34
C ASP A 84 -12.24 4.14 13.60
N LEU A 85 -11.44 4.57 12.60
CA LEU A 85 -10.49 3.74 11.91
C LEU A 85 -9.12 3.92 12.55
N ILE A 86 -8.71 2.95 13.34
CA ILE A 86 -7.48 3.03 14.14
C ILE A 86 -6.30 2.52 13.31
N LEU A 87 -5.29 3.35 13.12
CA LEU A 87 -4.06 3.00 12.45
C LEU A 87 -3.25 1.99 13.27
N PRO A 88 -2.46 1.13 12.62
CA PRO A 88 -1.47 0.33 13.34
C PRO A 88 -0.38 1.24 13.93
N SER A 89 0.42 0.72 14.87
CA SER A 89 1.54 1.48 15.43
C SER A 89 2.54 1.86 14.34
N ALA A 90 2.89 3.14 14.29
CA ALA A 90 3.90 3.66 13.37
C ALA A 90 5.27 3.01 13.62
N ALA A 91 5.57 2.66 14.87
CA ALA A 91 6.82 2.00 15.26
C ALA A 91 6.88 0.55 14.74
N ASP A 92 5.74 -0.15 14.68
CA ASP A 92 5.68 -1.53 14.19
C ASP A 92 5.80 -1.62 12.67
N ILE A 93 5.42 -0.56 11.98
CA ILE A 93 5.41 -0.50 10.51
C ILE A 93 6.05 0.79 9.99
N PRO A 94 7.31 1.04 10.30
CA PRO A 94 7.98 2.28 9.89
C PRO A 94 7.99 2.42 8.37
N TYR A 95 7.83 3.67 7.92
CA TYR A 95 7.84 4.06 6.50
C TYR A 95 6.69 3.51 5.66
N ARG A 96 5.66 2.96 6.30
CA ARG A 96 4.48 2.49 5.59
C ARG A 96 3.65 3.66 5.10
N PHE A 97 3.16 3.50 3.89
CA PHE A 97 2.16 4.36 3.27
C PHE A 97 0.79 3.69 3.33
N LEU A 98 -0.23 4.43 3.74
CA LEU A 98 -1.63 4.01 3.70
C LEU A 98 -2.46 5.06 2.98
N ARG A 99 -3.28 4.63 2.04
CA ARG A 99 -4.29 5.46 1.40
C ARG A 99 -5.66 5.04 1.92
N ILE A 100 -6.39 5.97 2.49
CA ILE A 100 -7.73 5.78 3.01
C ILE A 100 -8.67 6.57 2.12
N VAL A 101 -9.64 5.89 1.54
CA VAL A 101 -10.63 6.45 0.61
C VAL A 101 -12.00 6.15 1.18
N ASN A 102 -12.89 7.12 1.13
CA ASN A 102 -14.30 6.92 1.35
C ASN A 102 -15.03 6.98 0.00
N ASP A 103 -15.61 5.86 -0.42
CA ASP A 103 -16.28 5.69 -1.70
C ASP A 103 -17.77 6.06 -1.67
N SER A 104 -18.28 6.45 -0.50
CA SER A 104 -19.70 6.67 -0.26
C SER A 104 -20.06 8.13 -0.01
N THR A 105 -21.36 8.39 -0.01
CA THR A 105 -21.96 9.70 0.28
C THR A 105 -21.98 9.98 1.78
N VAL A 106 -20.82 10.19 2.38
CA VAL A 106 -20.72 10.70 3.75
C VAL A 106 -21.14 12.16 3.76
N VAL A 107 -22.06 12.53 4.61
CA VAL A 107 -22.45 13.92 4.84
C VAL A 107 -21.70 14.49 6.06
N ALA A 108 -21.76 15.79 6.28
CA ALA A 108 -21.00 16.45 7.36
C ALA A 108 -21.30 15.92 8.76
N SER A 109 -22.46 15.28 8.98
CA SER A 109 -22.85 14.61 10.22
C SER A 109 -22.24 13.23 10.42
N ASP A 110 -21.73 12.64 9.33
CA ASP A 110 -21.12 11.32 9.32
C ASP A 110 -19.60 11.52 9.23
N LYS A 111 -18.86 10.94 10.14
CA LYS A 111 -17.42 11.19 10.22
C LYS A 111 -16.66 9.87 10.36
N VAL A 112 -15.64 9.72 9.54
CA VAL A 112 -14.60 8.74 9.80
C VAL A 112 -13.44 9.48 10.48
N HIS A 113 -13.13 9.08 11.69
CA HIS A 113 -11.88 9.47 12.34
C HIS A 113 -10.82 8.45 11.99
N VAL A 114 -9.78 8.88 11.33
CA VAL A 114 -8.55 8.11 11.20
C VAL A 114 -7.76 8.39 12.47
N VAL A 115 -7.66 7.41 13.34
CA VAL A 115 -7.16 7.59 14.72
C VAL A 115 -5.75 7.05 14.84
N ALA A 116 -4.85 7.83 15.43
CA ALA A 116 -3.53 7.35 15.79
C ALA A 116 -3.61 6.39 17.01
N PRO A 117 -2.73 5.40 17.10
CA PRO A 117 -2.58 4.59 18.30
C PRO A 117 -2.25 5.42 19.53
N VAL A 118 -2.51 4.85 20.71
CA VAL A 118 -2.20 5.53 21.98
C VAL A 118 -0.71 5.88 22.06
N GLY A 119 -0.42 7.14 22.32
CA GLY A 119 0.95 7.66 22.40
C GLY A 119 1.54 8.15 21.08
N GLU A 120 0.83 7.98 19.97
CA GLU A 120 1.19 8.48 18.65
C GLU A 120 0.26 9.60 18.18
N THR A 121 0.61 10.28 17.11
CA THR A 121 -0.17 11.36 16.51
C THR A 121 -0.27 11.25 15.01
N ILE A 122 -1.25 11.96 14.43
CA ILE A 122 -1.35 12.25 12.99
C ILE A 122 -1.18 13.76 12.84
N ASP A 123 -0.07 14.22 12.28
CA ASP A 123 0.28 15.65 12.19
C ASP A 123 0.15 16.40 13.54
N GLY A 124 0.50 15.72 14.66
CA GLY A 124 0.40 16.26 16.01
C GLY A 124 -1.00 16.18 16.64
N ALA A 125 -2.02 15.69 15.93
CA ALA A 125 -3.37 15.47 16.42
C ALA A 125 -3.62 13.98 16.73
N ALA A 126 -4.63 13.70 17.58
CA ALA A 126 -5.01 12.33 17.89
C ALA A 126 -5.70 11.61 16.71
N PHE A 127 -6.32 12.37 15.83
CA PHE A 127 -7.04 11.83 14.67
C PHE A 127 -7.13 12.84 13.54
N TYR A 128 -7.34 12.32 12.33
CA TYR A 128 -7.70 13.07 11.12
C TYR A 128 -9.17 12.78 10.76
N VAL A 129 -9.93 13.78 10.32
CA VAL A 129 -11.38 13.65 10.03
C VAL A 129 -11.66 13.59 8.54
N ILE A 130 -12.34 12.52 8.11
CA ILE A 130 -12.99 12.43 6.80
C ILE A 130 -14.49 12.63 7.00
N ASN A 131 -15.04 13.74 6.50
CA ASN A 131 -16.44 14.15 6.71
C ASN A 131 -17.14 14.62 5.44
N LYS A 132 -16.64 14.24 4.29
CA LYS A 132 -17.22 14.56 2.99
C LYS A 132 -17.28 13.33 2.10
N ALA A 133 -18.29 13.30 1.23
CA ALA A 133 -18.44 12.26 0.23
C ALA A 133 -17.20 12.17 -0.69
N TYR A 134 -16.80 10.96 -1.01
CA TYR A 134 -15.66 10.67 -1.91
C TYR A 134 -14.36 11.34 -1.50
N ASN A 135 -14.20 11.61 -0.22
CA ASN A 135 -13.00 12.20 0.37
C ASN A 135 -12.07 11.13 0.92
N GLY A 136 -10.88 11.51 1.31
CA GLY A 136 -9.90 10.59 1.87
C GLY A 136 -8.60 11.28 2.20
N CYS A 137 -7.68 10.50 2.72
CA CYS A 137 -6.32 10.96 2.99
C CYS A 137 -5.30 9.87 2.62
N ALA A 138 -4.08 10.29 2.46
CA ALA A 138 -2.94 9.41 2.43
C ALA A 138 -2.02 9.77 3.59
N VAL A 139 -1.65 8.77 4.39
CA VAL A 139 -0.79 8.92 5.54
C VAL A 139 0.47 8.09 5.39
N TRP A 140 1.54 8.56 5.96
CA TRP A 140 2.84 7.91 5.97
C TRP A 140 3.37 7.81 7.40
N SER A 141 3.96 6.68 7.76
CA SER A 141 4.60 6.47 9.06
C SER A 141 6.06 6.91 9.00
N ASP A 142 6.48 7.79 9.91
CA ASP A 142 7.89 8.15 10.10
C ASP A 142 8.63 7.20 11.07
N GLY A 143 7.96 6.17 11.57
CA GLY A 143 8.46 5.22 12.56
C GLY A 143 8.16 5.61 14.00
N SER A 144 7.49 6.74 14.23
CA SER A 144 7.07 7.21 15.55
C SER A 144 5.65 7.78 15.53
N ASN A 145 5.29 8.41 14.44
CA ASN A 145 4.00 9.06 14.22
C ASN A 145 3.54 8.88 12.79
N TRP A 146 2.33 9.33 12.52
CA TRP A 146 1.74 9.38 11.20
C TRP A 146 1.71 10.81 10.67
N ILE A 147 1.97 10.96 9.38
CA ILE A 147 2.02 12.24 8.67
C ILE A 147 1.02 12.19 7.51
N VAL A 148 0.14 13.18 7.40
CA VAL A 148 -0.75 13.32 6.24
C VAL A 148 0.05 13.90 5.08
N ILE A 149 0.28 13.11 4.06
CA ILE A 149 1.02 13.54 2.87
C ILE A 149 0.11 13.98 1.73
N GLN A 150 -1.16 13.59 1.78
CA GLN A 150 -2.18 14.02 0.84
C GLN A 150 -3.54 13.99 1.51
N ALA A 151 -4.27 15.09 1.43
CA ALA A 151 -5.67 15.18 1.76
C ALA A 151 -6.46 15.53 0.50
N LYS A 152 -7.58 14.84 0.26
CA LYS A 152 -8.53 15.24 -0.75
C LYS A 152 -9.56 16.15 -0.09
N SER A 153 -9.57 17.42 -0.43
CA SER A 153 -10.61 18.36 -0.04
C SER A 153 -11.43 18.70 -1.29
N ASN A 154 -12.70 18.45 -1.25
CA ASN A 154 -13.69 18.91 -2.25
C ASN A 154 -14.40 20.15 -1.74
#